data_18bf15b4ccbc93e132ee7a1c153491ee
#
_entry.id   18bf15b4ccbc93e132ee7a1c153491ee
#
_cell.length_a   1.000
_cell.length_b   1.000
_cell.length_c   1.000
_cell.angle_alpha   90.00
_cell.angle_beta   90.00
_cell.angle_gamma   90.00
#
_symmetry.space_group_name_H-M   'P 1'
#
loop_
_entity.id
_entity.type
_entity.pdbx_description
1 polymer ?
#
loop_
_entity_poly.entity_id
_entity_poly.type
_entity_poly.pdbx_seq_one_letter_code
_entity_poly.pdbx_strand_id
1 'polypeptide(L)'
;MGMKQTGRHDIESLFYVILSLCVRYTGPGGQRTHEDGSIANGLPELFQRRSTDVEDEELGDVKRELFFSEDVFEQYVLATQVTPHFSPLKPLLRELRELLFSNFPIDRETIHMKINEAFERCERRFIREDRDVSSQCKLVLFVQSRA
;
A
#
# COMPACT_ATOMS: atom_id res chain seq x y z
N MET A 1 7.39 -4.15 -33.09
CA MET A 1 7.09 -5.33 -32.24
C MET A 1 6.67 -4.82 -30.87
N GLY A 2 5.38 -4.92 -30.55
CA GLY A 2 4.90 -4.55 -29.23
C GLY A 2 5.45 -5.50 -28.18
N MET A 3 6.09 -4.99 -27.12
CA MET A 3 6.36 -5.79 -25.94
C MET A 3 5.03 -6.36 -25.45
N LYS A 4 4.93 -7.67 -25.38
CA LYS A 4 3.80 -8.29 -24.67
C LYS A 4 3.87 -7.84 -23.22
N GLN A 5 3.01 -6.91 -22.83
CA GLN A 5 2.80 -6.62 -21.42
C GLN A 5 2.44 -7.93 -20.75
N THR A 6 3.31 -8.40 -19.89
CA THR A 6 3.01 -9.57 -19.08
C THR A 6 2.04 -9.13 -17.98
N GLY A 7 1.06 -9.95 -17.64
CA GLY A 7 0.10 -9.64 -16.58
C GLY A 7 0.75 -9.31 -15.23
N ARG A 8 2.03 -9.63 -15.06
CA ARG A 8 2.85 -9.23 -13.91
C ARG A 8 3.09 -7.73 -13.86
N HIS A 9 3.32 -7.07 -15.01
CA HIS A 9 3.50 -5.62 -15.07
C HIS A 9 2.23 -4.86 -14.67
N ASP A 10 1.07 -5.36 -15.06
CA ASP A 10 -0.21 -4.76 -14.68
C ASP A 10 -0.45 -4.84 -13.17
N ILE A 11 -0.12 -5.97 -12.57
CA ILE A 11 -0.23 -6.19 -11.12
C ILE A 11 0.78 -5.33 -10.36
N GLU A 12 2.00 -5.22 -10.85
CA GLU A 12 3.04 -4.36 -10.28
C GLU A 12 2.59 -2.90 -10.32
N SER A 13 2.01 -2.46 -11.44
CA SER A 13 1.44 -1.12 -11.57
C SER A 13 0.31 -0.87 -10.56
N LEU A 14 -0.56 -1.84 -10.35
CA LEU A 14 -1.63 -1.77 -9.35
C LEU A 14 -1.07 -1.63 -7.93
N PHE A 15 -0.04 -2.39 -7.59
CA PHE A 15 0.67 -2.29 -6.31
C PHE A 15 1.19 -0.85 -6.08
N TYR A 16 1.86 -0.27 -7.07
CA TYR A 16 2.37 1.10 -6.97
C TYR A 16 1.26 2.14 -6.84
N VAL A 17 0.13 1.97 -7.52
CA VAL A 17 -1.03 2.85 -7.38
C VAL A 17 -1.57 2.81 -5.95
N ILE A 18 -1.79 1.62 -5.39
CA ILE A 18 -2.28 1.45 -4.01
C ILE A 18 -1.29 2.06 -3.01
N LEU A 19 -0.01 1.75 -3.16
CA LEU A 19 1.03 2.28 -2.28
C LEU A 19 1.11 3.80 -2.37
N SER A 20 1.02 4.37 -3.57
CA SER A 20 1.00 5.81 -3.80
C SER A 20 -0.14 6.50 -3.04
N LEU A 21 -1.33 5.94 -3.09
CA LEU A 21 -2.48 6.44 -2.34
C LEU A 21 -2.24 6.39 -0.83
N CYS A 22 -1.69 5.29 -0.32
CA CYS A 22 -1.42 5.09 1.10
C CYS A 22 -0.34 6.03 1.66
N VAL A 23 0.61 6.44 0.82
CA VAL A 23 1.70 7.33 1.21
C VAL A 23 1.32 8.80 1.08
N ARG A 24 0.51 9.13 0.09
CA ARG A 24 0.17 10.52 -0.27
C ARG A 24 -0.98 11.10 0.54
N TYR A 25 -2.01 10.31 0.80
CA TYR A 25 -3.24 10.79 1.42
C TYR A 25 -3.33 10.41 2.89
N THR A 26 -3.89 11.31 3.70
CA THR A 26 -4.14 11.11 5.14
C THR A 26 -5.58 10.69 5.42
N GLY A 27 -6.43 10.69 4.41
CA GLY A 27 -7.84 10.36 4.47
C GLY A 27 -8.62 11.03 3.34
N PRO A 28 -9.96 10.92 3.32
CA PRO A 28 -10.79 11.60 2.31
C PRO A 28 -10.56 13.11 2.34
N GLY A 29 -10.14 13.67 1.20
CA GLY A 29 -9.85 15.10 1.06
C GLY A 29 -8.58 15.59 1.75
N GLY A 30 -7.84 14.73 2.44
CA GLY A 30 -6.59 15.06 3.12
C GLY A 30 -5.37 14.63 2.33
N GLN A 31 -4.38 15.51 2.23
CA GLN A 31 -3.06 15.20 1.64
C GLN A 31 -1.98 15.33 2.70
N ARG A 32 -0.97 14.45 2.60
CA ARG A 32 0.21 14.53 3.46
C ARG A 32 0.99 15.80 3.16
N THR A 33 1.38 16.49 4.21
CA THR A 33 2.20 17.71 4.12
C THR A 33 3.52 17.52 4.84
N HIS A 34 4.51 18.26 4.41
CA HIS A 34 5.78 18.43 5.12
C HIS A 34 5.62 19.40 6.30
N GLU A 35 6.64 19.49 7.15
CA GLU A 35 6.68 20.43 8.28
C GLU A 35 6.52 21.90 7.85
N ASP A 36 6.96 22.23 6.64
CA ASP A 36 6.80 23.57 6.06
C ASP A 36 5.41 23.85 5.46
N GLY A 37 4.49 22.86 5.52
CA GLY A 37 3.15 22.96 4.98
C GLY A 37 3.02 22.66 3.48
N SER A 38 4.10 22.35 2.79
CA SER A 38 4.07 21.93 1.38
C SER A 38 3.51 20.52 1.23
N ILE A 39 2.88 20.22 0.08
CA ILE A 39 2.29 18.92 -0.20
C ILE A 39 3.37 17.90 -0.51
N ALA A 40 3.33 16.74 0.19
CA ALA A 40 4.23 15.62 -0.08
C ALA A 40 3.86 14.92 -1.40
N ASN A 41 4.84 14.66 -2.24
CA ASN A 41 4.64 14.08 -3.59
C ASN A 41 4.46 12.55 -3.62
N GLY A 42 4.40 11.89 -2.47
CA GLY A 42 4.18 10.44 -2.41
C GLY A 42 5.37 9.60 -2.89
N LEU A 43 5.12 8.64 -3.79
CA LEU A 43 6.16 7.70 -4.25
C LEU A 43 7.39 8.36 -4.91
N PRO A 44 7.26 9.38 -5.79
CA PRO A 44 8.44 10.04 -6.35
C PRO A 44 9.38 10.57 -5.27
N GLU A 45 8.83 11.14 -4.22
CA GLU A 45 9.61 11.65 -3.10
C GLU A 45 10.23 10.55 -2.24
N LEU A 46 9.52 9.44 -2.05
CA LEU A 46 10.03 8.25 -1.38
C LEU A 46 11.29 7.72 -2.08
N PHE A 47 11.29 7.70 -3.42
CA PHE A 47 12.44 7.28 -4.21
C PHE A 47 13.56 8.31 -4.17
N GLN A 48 13.27 9.60 -4.23
CA GLN A 48 14.26 10.68 -4.19
C GLN A 48 14.99 10.77 -2.85
N ARG A 49 14.31 10.53 -1.74
CA ARG A 49 14.94 10.62 -0.40
C ARG A 49 16.08 9.62 -0.19
N ARG A 50 16.06 8.50 -0.91
CA ARG A 50 17.12 7.50 -0.84
C ARG A 50 18.22 7.67 -1.88
N SER A 51 17.92 8.41 -2.96
CA SER A 51 18.89 8.67 -4.02
C SER A 51 19.17 10.17 -4.12
N THR A 52 20.15 10.64 -3.38
CA THR A 52 20.47 12.07 -3.35
C THR A 52 21.14 12.61 -4.60
N ASP A 53 21.61 11.76 -5.54
CA ASP A 53 22.34 12.21 -6.73
C ASP A 53 22.32 11.18 -7.87
N VAL A 54 21.11 10.76 -8.36
CA VAL A 54 21.10 9.54 -9.17
C VAL A 54 20.40 9.67 -10.50
N GLU A 55 21.07 9.21 -11.55
CA GLU A 55 20.58 8.99 -12.92
C GLU A 55 19.55 7.83 -12.98
N ASP A 56 18.71 7.78 -14.03
CA ASP A 56 17.58 6.86 -14.18
C ASP A 56 17.89 5.36 -13.99
N GLU A 57 19.13 4.93 -14.21
CA GLU A 57 19.55 3.54 -14.00
C GLU A 57 19.51 3.12 -12.53
N GLU A 58 19.76 4.05 -11.62
CA GLU A 58 19.79 3.80 -10.16
C GLU A 58 18.38 3.83 -9.55
N LEU A 59 17.38 4.39 -10.24
CA LEU A 59 15.98 4.32 -9.79
C LEU A 59 15.50 2.86 -9.69
N GLY A 60 15.95 1.99 -10.59
CA GLY A 60 15.71 0.56 -10.54
C GLY A 60 16.32 -0.10 -9.30
N ASP A 61 17.51 0.31 -8.90
CA ASP A 61 18.21 -0.22 -7.71
C ASP A 61 17.54 0.25 -6.42
N VAL A 62 17.11 1.50 -6.35
CA VAL A 62 16.34 2.03 -5.20
C VAL A 62 15.01 1.29 -5.03
N LYS A 63 14.29 1.03 -6.11
CA LYS A 63 13.05 0.22 -6.08
C LYS A 63 13.33 -1.19 -5.58
N ARG A 64 14.39 -1.83 -6.05
CA ARG A 64 14.80 -3.15 -5.58
C ARG A 64 15.11 -3.14 -4.10
N GLU A 65 15.90 -2.20 -3.63
CA GLU A 65 16.25 -2.09 -2.22
C GLU A 65 15.01 -1.93 -1.33
N LEU A 66 14.06 -1.08 -1.73
CA LEU A 66 12.86 -0.80 -0.97
C LEU A 66 11.88 -1.98 -0.91
N PHE A 67 11.75 -2.73 -2.00
CA PHE A 67 10.69 -3.73 -2.13
C PHE A 67 11.16 -5.18 -2.03
N PHE A 68 12.41 -5.48 -2.38
CA PHE A 68 12.96 -6.83 -2.24
C PHE A 68 13.41 -7.15 -0.82
N SER A 69 13.84 -6.17 -0.05
CA SER A 69 14.17 -6.37 1.36
C SER A 69 12.91 -6.27 2.22
N GLU A 70 12.54 -7.36 2.88
CA GLU A 70 11.40 -7.39 3.80
C GLU A 70 11.58 -6.40 4.95
N ASP A 71 12.76 -6.37 5.55
CA ASP A 71 13.07 -5.48 6.68
C ASP A 71 12.96 -4.01 6.29
N VAL A 72 13.50 -3.62 5.14
CA VAL A 72 13.42 -2.24 4.63
C VAL A 72 11.97 -1.87 4.33
N PHE A 73 11.22 -2.77 3.71
CA PHE A 73 9.81 -2.53 3.42
C PHE A 73 8.97 -2.34 4.69
N GLU A 74 9.15 -3.21 5.68
CA GLU A 74 8.41 -3.12 6.96
C GLU A 74 8.79 -1.89 7.77
N GLN A 75 10.08 -1.65 7.96
CA GLN A 75 10.55 -0.59 8.87
C GLN A 75 10.54 0.79 8.24
N TYR A 76 10.72 0.90 6.94
CA TYR A 76 10.76 2.18 6.27
C TYR A 76 9.46 2.49 5.52
N VAL A 77 9.02 1.62 4.63
CA VAL A 77 7.83 1.91 3.80
C VAL A 77 6.55 1.84 4.62
N LEU A 78 6.28 0.72 5.26
CA LEU A 78 5.02 0.53 6.00
C LEU A 78 4.98 1.31 7.32
N ALA A 79 6.06 1.32 8.07
CA ALA A 79 6.08 1.96 9.38
C ALA A 79 6.12 3.49 9.31
N THR A 80 6.86 4.07 8.35
CA THR A 80 7.10 5.51 8.31
C THR A 80 6.38 6.26 7.18
N GLN A 81 6.11 5.60 6.05
CA GLN A 81 5.56 6.26 4.86
C GLN A 81 4.07 6.07 4.68
N VAL A 82 3.51 4.92 5.04
CA VAL A 82 2.06 4.71 5.01
C VAL A 82 1.40 5.53 6.11
N THR A 83 0.44 6.38 5.72
CA THR A 83 -0.27 7.23 6.66
C THR A 83 -1.18 6.43 7.60
N PRO A 84 -1.45 6.89 8.83
CA PRO A 84 -2.26 6.14 9.80
C PRO A 84 -3.66 5.73 9.30
N HIS A 85 -4.28 6.57 8.48
CA HIS A 85 -5.59 6.27 7.88
C HIS A 85 -5.58 4.96 7.07
N PHE A 86 -4.48 4.67 6.37
CA PHE A 86 -4.32 3.48 5.54
C PHE A 86 -3.61 2.32 6.24
N SER A 87 -3.37 2.39 7.56
CA SER A 87 -2.80 1.29 8.33
C SER A 87 -3.53 -0.05 8.14
N PRO A 88 -4.87 -0.10 7.99
CA PRO A 88 -5.58 -1.35 7.69
C PRO A 88 -5.19 -2.01 6.36
N LEU A 89 -4.60 -1.27 5.42
CA LEU A 89 -4.10 -1.82 4.14
C LEU A 89 -2.67 -2.41 4.23
N LYS A 90 -1.97 -2.23 5.34
CA LYS A 90 -0.61 -2.78 5.49
C LYS A 90 -0.53 -4.29 5.24
N PRO A 91 -1.43 -5.14 5.76
CA PRO A 91 -1.42 -6.57 5.45
C PRO A 91 -1.57 -6.87 3.96
N LEU A 92 -2.43 -6.14 3.26
CA LEU A 92 -2.58 -6.27 1.80
C LEU A 92 -1.28 -5.90 1.08
N LEU A 93 -0.64 -4.80 1.46
CA LEU A 93 0.62 -4.36 0.87
C LEU A 93 1.74 -5.39 1.08
N ARG A 94 1.79 -6.04 2.24
CA ARG A 94 2.74 -7.13 2.53
C ARG A 94 2.52 -8.32 1.60
N GLU A 95 1.28 -8.78 1.47
CA GLU A 95 0.93 -9.90 0.60
C GLU A 95 1.26 -9.61 -0.86
N LEU A 96 0.92 -8.43 -1.36
CA LEU A 96 1.23 -8.01 -2.73
C LEU A 96 2.74 -7.91 -2.96
N ARG A 97 3.48 -7.33 -2.02
CA ARG A 97 4.94 -7.28 -2.08
C ARG A 97 5.53 -8.67 -2.18
N GLU A 98 5.13 -9.59 -1.33
CA GLU A 98 5.63 -10.96 -1.33
C GLU A 98 5.37 -11.67 -2.67
N LEU A 99 4.19 -11.51 -3.23
CA LEU A 99 3.83 -12.10 -4.52
C LEU A 99 4.61 -11.50 -5.70
N LEU A 100 4.89 -10.20 -5.68
CA LEU A 100 5.50 -9.50 -6.80
C LEU A 100 7.03 -9.49 -6.76
N PHE A 101 7.60 -9.42 -5.57
CA PHE A 101 9.05 -9.21 -5.37
C PHE A 101 9.76 -10.40 -4.73
N SER A 102 9.08 -11.56 -4.57
CA SER A 102 9.75 -12.78 -4.15
C SER A 102 10.59 -13.37 -5.30
N ASN A 103 11.70 -13.99 -4.93
CA ASN A 103 12.60 -14.63 -5.89
C ASN A 103 12.06 -15.95 -6.48
N PHE A 104 10.86 -16.37 -6.08
CA PHE A 104 10.25 -17.60 -6.57
C PHE A 104 9.46 -17.32 -7.85
N PRO A 105 9.72 -18.08 -8.93
CA PRO A 105 8.91 -17.97 -10.13
C PRO A 105 7.50 -18.50 -9.85
N ILE A 106 6.52 -17.60 -9.94
CA ILE A 106 5.11 -17.95 -9.85
C ILE A 106 4.50 -17.77 -11.23
N ASP A 107 3.72 -18.76 -11.68
CA ASP A 107 3.03 -18.65 -12.96
C ASP A 107 1.91 -17.59 -12.90
N ARG A 108 1.52 -17.11 -14.09
CA ARG A 108 0.56 -16.02 -14.22
C ARG A 108 -0.80 -16.31 -13.58
N GLU A 109 -1.33 -17.52 -13.77
CA GLU A 109 -2.64 -17.90 -13.24
C GLU A 109 -2.62 -17.97 -11.70
N THR A 110 -1.56 -18.53 -11.14
CA THR A 110 -1.36 -18.60 -9.70
C THR A 110 -1.20 -17.23 -9.06
N ILE A 111 -0.47 -16.30 -9.71
CA ILE A 111 -0.36 -14.91 -9.24
C ILE A 111 -1.72 -14.24 -9.19
N HIS A 112 -2.50 -14.31 -10.26
CA HIS A 112 -3.84 -13.72 -10.30
C HIS A 112 -4.76 -14.28 -9.22
N MET A 113 -4.75 -15.59 -9.03
CA MET A 113 -5.54 -16.25 -8.00
C MET A 113 -5.14 -15.77 -6.59
N LYS A 114 -3.86 -15.72 -6.30
CA LYS A 114 -3.35 -15.28 -4.97
C LYS A 114 -3.61 -13.80 -4.71
N ILE A 115 -3.56 -12.97 -5.73
CA ILE A 115 -3.90 -11.55 -5.62
C ILE A 115 -5.39 -11.37 -5.32
N ASN A 116 -6.26 -12.07 -6.02
CA ASN A 116 -7.68 -12.05 -5.74
C ASN A 116 -7.98 -12.50 -4.30
N GLU A 117 -7.34 -13.57 -3.83
CA GLU A 117 -7.45 -14.03 -2.45
C GLU A 117 -6.98 -12.97 -1.44
N ALA A 118 -5.88 -12.26 -1.74
CA ALA A 118 -5.38 -11.18 -0.88
C ALA A 118 -6.37 -10.01 -0.78
N PHE A 119 -6.96 -9.60 -1.90
CA PHE A 119 -8.02 -8.58 -1.91
C PHE A 119 -9.27 -9.03 -1.16
N GLU A 120 -9.71 -10.27 -1.34
CA GLU A 120 -10.86 -10.83 -0.60
C GLU A 120 -10.62 -10.86 0.90
N ARG A 121 -9.43 -11.23 1.36
CA ARG A 121 -9.06 -11.17 2.78
C ARG A 121 -9.09 -9.76 3.32
N CYS A 122 -8.59 -8.81 2.56
CA CYS A 122 -8.61 -7.39 2.91
C CYS A 122 -10.04 -6.88 3.02
N GLU A 123 -10.90 -7.16 2.04
CA GLU A 123 -12.31 -6.80 2.04
C GLU A 123 -13.05 -7.37 3.25
N ARG A 124 -12.85 -8.64 3.58
CA ARG A 124 -13.47 -9.27 4.75
C ARG A 124 -13.07 -8.60 6.06
N ARG A 125 -11.82 -8.16 6.17
CA ARG A 125 -11.36 -7.41 7.35
C ARG A 125 -12.05 -6.07 7.47
N PHE A 126 -12.19 -5.32 6.38
CA PHE A 126 -12.91 -4.05 6.36
C PHE A 126 -14.39 -4.21 6.72
N ILE A 127 -15.07 -5.20 6.15
CA ILE A 127 -16.47 -5.51 6.47
C ILE A 127 -16.64 -5.85 7.95
N ARG A 128 -15.72 -6.61 8.54
CA ARG A 128 -15.74 -6.99 9.95
C ARG A 128 -15.55 -5.76 10.85
N GLU A 129 -14.56 -4.94 10.57
CA GLU A 129 -14.29 -3.70 11.31
C GLU A 129 -15.45 -2.71 11.20
N ASP A 130 -16.03 -2.56 10.02
CA ASP A 130 -17.18 -1.69 9.78
C ASP A 130 -18.43 -2.17 10.56
N ARG A 131 -18.66 -3.47 10.64
CA ARG A 131 -19.71 -4.06 11.49
C ARG A 131 -19.49 -3.77 12.97
N ASP A 132 -18.26 -3.89 13.45
CA ASP A 132 -17.91 -3.62 14.84
C ASP A 132 -18.12 -2.14 15.17
N VAL A 133 -17.67 -1.23 14.33
CA VAL A 133 -17.89 0.23 14.46
C VAL A 133 -19.39 0.55 14.41
N SER A 134 -20.13 0.00 13.46
CA SER A 134 -21.59 0.18 13.35
C SER A 134 -22.33 -0.33 14.58
N SER A 135 -21.94 -1.46 15.14
CA SER A 135 -22.49 -2.01 16.37
C SER A 135 -22.20 -1.13 17.57
N GLN A 136 -20.99 -0.59 17.69
CA GLN A 136 -20.62 0.36 18.74
C GLN A 136 -21.40 1.68 18.62
N CYS A 137 -21.54 2.23 17.41
CA CYS A 137 -22.35 3.43 17.17
C CYS A 137 -23.81 3.23 17.55
N LYS A 138 -24.41 2.10 17.21
CA LYS A 138 -25.78 1.73 17.60
C LYS A 138 -25.93 1.62 19.11
N LEU A 139 -24.95 1.05 19.80
CA LEU A 139 -24.96 0.91 21.26
C LEU A 139 -24.89 2.29 21.92
N VAL A 140 -24.02 3.18 21.47
CA VAL A 140 -23.89 4.55 21.98
C VAL A 140 -25.19 5.34 21.79
N LEU A 141 -25.80 5.28 20.61
CA LEU A 141 -27.08 5.92 20.32
C LEU A 141 -28.21 5.38 21.20
N PHE A 142 -28.23 4.07 21.43
CA PHE A 142 -29.19 3.41 22.32
C PHE A 142 -29.04 3.88 23.78
N VAL A 143 -27.82 3.96 24.28
CA VAL A 143 -27.54 4.45 25.64
C VAL A 143 -27.92 5.94 25.77
N GLN A 144 -27.64 6.78 24.78
CA GLN A 144 -28.03 8.19 24.78
C GLN A 144 -29.56 8.40 24.72
N SER A 145 -30.28 7.54 24.03
CA SER A 145 -31.75 7.63 23.94
C SER A 145 -32.48 7.22 25.23
N ARG A 146 -31.81 6.57 26.19
CA ARG A 146 -32.35 6.17 27.48
C ARG A 146 -32.05 7.13 28.62
N ALA A 147 -31.21 8.12 28.36
CA ALA A 147 -30.90 9.17 29.35
C ALA A 147 -32.01 10.31 29.36
#